data_57028dd350710210a58bfc73222f3ce8
#
_entry.id   57028dd350710210a58bfc73222f3ce8
#
_cell.length_a   1.000
_cell.length_b   1.000
_cell.length_c   1.000
_cell.angle_alpha   90.00
_cell.angle_beta   90.00
_cell.angle_gamma   90.00
#
_symmetry.space_group_name_H-M   'P 1'
#
loop_
_entity.id
_entity.type
_entity.pdbx_description
1 polymer ?
#
loop_
_entity_poly.entity_id
_entity_poly.type
_entity_poly.pdbx_seq_one_letter_code
_entity_poly.pdbx_strand_id
1 'polypeptide(L)'
;LTQNKKRLFDKNKSEYTFRSLNSIIKSLNQAKAALPKIEFDIIVIDYNSEKNDIEQMKKQLDKSNLKNSIILLNVNEFVNNIKSINAKNEKVTENQISNMSNIHKSLLVAKDQCNDLVYFVEDDYLHQLDSIYEMIFTYERISSQMNRELFICPTDYPYLYTKADATNIFLGSSKHWRKVEETLCTFLTSKIILQKYWKKFISMCQFEHYPFEQPLHDIYKSEYCLSPIPSLALHCTNINSVFGLSPNMNWKKVWEENKNY
;
A
#
# COMPACT_ATOMS: atom_id res chain seq x y z
N LEU A 1 -15.39 4.11 4.51
CA LEU A 1 -16.59 3.24 4.53
C LEU A 1 -16.45 2.08 5.52
N THR A 2 -15.25 1.62 5.80
CA THR A 2 -14.97 0.59 6.81
C THR A 2 -14.59 1.17 8.17
N GLN A 3 -14.48 2.48 8.31
CA GLN A 3 -14.05 3.15 9.53
C GLN A 3 -14.97 2.91 10.74
N ASN A 4 -16.24 2.58 10.50
CA ASN A 4 -17.22 2.28 11.57
C ASN A 4 -17.30 0.79 11.93
N LYS A 5 -16.55 -0.11 11.27
CA LYS A 5 -16.50 -1.52 11.64
C LYS A 5 -15.39 -1.76 12.65
N LYS A 6 -15.66 -2.58 13.64
CA LYS A 6 -14.67 -2.99 14.64
C LYS A 6 -13.43 -3.54 13.95
N ARG A 7 -12.30 -2.87 14.12
CA ARG A 7 -11.00 -3.33 13.60
C ARG A 7 -10.51 -4.54 14.38
N LEU A 8 -9.56 -5.25 13.78
CA LEU A 8 -9.04 -6.53 14.26
C LEU A 8 -8.59 -6.53 15.74
N PHE A 9 -7.94 -5.44 16.21
CA PHE A 9 -7.35 -5.38 17.56
C PHE A 9 -8.09 -4.46 18.52
N ASP A 10 -9.18 -3.83 18.12
CA ASP A 10 -9.97 -2.92 18.95
C ASP A 10 -9.14 -1.80 19.60
N LYS A 11 -8.30 -1.16 18.81
CA LYS A 11 -7.39 -0.06 19.19
C LYS A 11 -7.73 1.22 18.44
N ASN A 12 -7.25 2.36 18.94
CA ASN A 12 -7.33 3.64 18.24
C ASN A 12 -6.61 3.60 16.88
N LYS A 13 -7.01 4.44 15.95
CA LYS A 13 -6.43 4.48 14.60
C LYS A 13 -4.92 4.77 14.65
N SER A 14 -4.47 5.68 15.49
CA SER A 14 -3.06 6.03 15.65
C SER A 14 -2.19 4.83 16.00
N GLU A 15 -2.69 3.88 16.80
CA GLU A 15 -1.95 2.65 17.14
C GLU A 15 -1.68 1.78 15.90
N TYR A 16 -2.62 1.71 14.94
CA TYR A 16 -2.41 1.01 13.67
C TYR A 16 -1.37 1.74 12.81
N THR A 17 -1.50 3.05 12.69
CA THR A 17 -0.57 3.89 11.94
C THR A 17 0.86 3.76 12.46
N PHE A 18 1.07 3.84 13.78
CA PHE A 18 2.41 3.72 14.38
C PHE A 18 3.02 2.34 14.20
N ARG A 19 2.24 1.27 14.35
CA ARG A 19 2.72 -0.10 14.13
C ARG A 19 2.97 -0.37 12.65
N SER A 20 2.13 0.15 11.76
CA SER A 20 2.34 0.09 10.31
C SER A 20 3.67 0.75 9.94
N LEU A 21 3.86 1.99 10.36
CA LEU A 21 5.10 2.74 10.12
C LEU A 21 6.33 2.02 10.70
N ASN A 22 6.24 1.50 11.93
CA ASN A 22 7.33 0.72 12.53
C ASN A 22 7.67 -0.53 11.73
N SER A 23 6.66 -1.27 11.26
CA SER A 23 6.85 -2.48 10.47
C SER A 23 7.55 -2.20 9.14
N ILE A 24 7.15 -1.14 8.45
CA ILE A 24 7.76 -0.76 7.17
C ILE A 24 9.20 -0.26 7.36
N ILE A 25 9.48 0.54 8.39
CA ILE A 25 10.84 0.99 8.73
C ILE A 25 11.75 -0.20 9.00
N LYS A 26 11.32 -1.18 9.78
CA LYS A 26 12.10 -2.41 10.06
C LYS A 26 12.41 -3.16 8.77
N SER A 27 11.41 -3.35 7.92
CA SER A 27 11.57 -4.07 6.64
C SER A 27 12.47 -3.31 5.66
N LEU A 28 12.38 -1.98 5.60
CA LEU A 28 13.27 -1.14 4.80
C LEU A 28 14.72 -1.20 5.28
N ASN A 29 14.94 -1.14 6.59
CA ASN A 29 16.31 -1.26 7.16
C ASN A 29 16.92 -2.62 6.83
N GLN A 30 16.15 -3.71 6.91
CA GLN A 30 16.63 -5.03 6.50
C GLN A 30 16.92 -5.07 4.99
N ALA A 31 16.04 -4.52 4.16
CA ALA A 31 16.26 -4.47 2.72
C ALA A 31 17.52 -3.65 2.37
N LYS A 32 17.74 -2.52 3.04
CA LYS A 32 18.95 -1.68 2.85
C LYS A 32 20.23 -2.43 3.20
N ALA A 33 20.21 -3.22 4.28
CA ALA A 33 21.35 -4.04 4.65
C ALA A 33 21.67 -5.13 3.60
N ALA A 34 20.65 -5.73 3.00
CA ALA A 34 20.79 -6.75 1.96
C ALA A 34 21.07 -6.16 0.56
N LEU A 35 20.62 -4.94 0.30
CA LEU A 35 20.71 -4.23 -0.98
C LEU A 35 21.38 -2.85 -0.79
N PRO A 36 22.68 -2.79 -0.43
CA PRO A 36 23.35 -1.56 0.01
C PRO A 36 23.44 -0.47 -1.07
N LYS A 37 23.27 -0.82 -2.34
CA LYS A 37 23.28 0.11 -3.47
C LYS A 37 21.93 0.78 -3.74
N ILE A 38 20.86 0.28 -3.13
CA ILE A 38 19.52 0.87 -3.29
C ILE A 38 19.33 1.97 -2.25
N GLU A 39 18.85 3.11 -2.71
CA GLU A 39 18.44 4.22 -1.86
C GLU A 39 16.94 4.14 -1.57
N PHE A 40 16.57 4.37 -0.33
CA PHE A 40 15.19 4.33 0.14
C PHE A 40 14.80 5.68 0.72
N ASP A 41 13.68 6.22 0.25
CA ASP A 41 13.03 7.41 0.81
C ASP A 41 11.68 7.03 1.40
N ILE A 42 11.37 7.52 2.60
CA ILE A 42 10.05 7.37 3.23
C ILE A 42 9.34 8.72 3.19
N ILE A 43 8.18 8.79 2.57
CA ILE A 43 7.36 9.99 2.54
C ILE A 43 6.00 9.66 3.14
N VAL A 44 5.69 10.27 4.28
CA VAL A 44 4.38 10.16 4.92
C VAL A 44 3.52 11.35 4.49
N ILE A 45 2.31 11.08 4.00
CA ILE A 45 1.35 12.12 3.67
C ILE A 45 0.24 12.07 4.70
N ASP A 46 0.18 13.08 5.53
CA ASP A 46 -0.74 13.17 6.65
C ASP A 46 -1.85 14.17 6.41
N TYR A 47 -3.07 13.78 6.79
CA TYR A 47 -4.21 14.68 6.83
C TYR A 47 -4.82 14.74 8.23
N ASN A 48 -4.64 15.88 8.87
CA ASN A 48 -5.33 16.27 10.10
C ASN A 48 -5.11 15.35 11.31
N SER A 49 -3.94 14.70 11.40
CA SER A 49 -3.56 13.99 12.62
C SER A 49 -3.26 14.98 13.75
N GLU A 50 -3.44 14.54 14.99
CA GLU A 50 -3.10 15.35 16.15
C GLU A 50 -1.59 15.63 16.21
N LYS A 51 -1.21 16.76 16.76
CA LYS A 51 0.20 17.18 16.86
C LYS A 51 1.09 16.12 17.52
N ASN A 52 0.59 15.49 18.58
CA ASN A 52 1.31 14.44 19.28
C ASN A 52 1.55 13.20 18.39
N ASP A 53 0.60 12.83 17.53
CA ASP A 53 0.72 11.72 16.61
C ASP A 53 1.77 12.02 15.52
N ILE A 54 1.79 13.26 15.01
CA ILE A 54 2.82 13.71 14.06
C ILE A 54 4.20 13.70 14.70
N GLU A 55 4.35 14.17 15.94
CA GLU A 55 5.62 14.12 16.68
C GLU A 55 6.08 12.68 16.91
N GLN A 56 5.16 11.76 17.19
CA GLN A 56 5.47 10.34 17.34
C GLN A 56 5.94 9.72 16.02
N MET A 57 5.27 10.00 14.91
CA MET A 57 5.71 9.55 13.57
C MET A 57 7.11 10.10 13.23
N LYS A 58 7.38 11.38 13.50
CA LYS A 58 8.72 11.97 13.31
C LYS A 58 9.79 11.22 14.09
N LYS A 59 9.56 10.94 15.39
CA LYS A 59 10.50 10.17 16.22
C LYS A 59 10.79 8.78 15.65
N GLN A 60 9.79 8.11 15.08
CA GLN A 60 9.99 6.81 14.42
C GLN A 60 10.85 6.95 13.15
N LEU A 61 10.54 7.94 12.32
CA LEU A 61 11.26 8.21 11.08
C LEU A 61 12.73 8.61 11.36
N ASP A 62 12.97 9.45 12.34
CA ASP A 62 14.33 9.86 12.74
C ASP A 62 15.20 8.68 13.20
N LYS A 63 14.58 7.67 13.84
CA LYS A 63 15.27 6.43 14.24
C LYS A 63 15.60 5.50 13.07
N SER A 64 14.98 5.70 11.90
CA SER A 64 15.10 4.80 10.76
C SER A 64 16.47 4.82 10.09
N ASN A 65 17.24 5.90 10.21
CA ASN A 65 18.46 6.18 9.43
C ASN A 65 18.24 6.19 7.92
N LEU A 66 17.01 6.39 7.47
CA LEU A 66 16.60 6.52 6.08
C LEU A 66 16.22 7.97 5.78
N LYS A 67 16.37 8.38 4.54
CA LYS A 67 15.83 9.66 4.11
C LYS A 67 14.31 9.64 4.26
N ASN A 68 13.76 10.66 4.90
CA ASN A 68 12.34 10.67 5.20
C ASN A 68 11.76 12.10 5.24
N SER A 69 10.44 12.19 5.10
CA SER A 69 9.70 13.44 5.27
C SER A 69 8.23 13.18 5.62
N ILE A 70 7.60 14.17 6.26
CA ILE A 70 6.14 14.20 6.47
C ILE A 70 5.59 15.41 5.71
N ILE A 71 4.62 15.18 4.83
CA ILE A 71 3.91 16.20 4.08
C ILE A 71 2.52 16.34 4.68
N LEU A 72 2.20 17.52 5.19
CA LEU A 72 0.85 17.85 5.66
C LEU A 72 -0.04 18.15 4.45
N LEU A 73 -1.09 17.37 4.28
CA LEU A 73 -2.00 17.47 3.15
C LEU A 73 -2.94 18.69 3.31
N ASN A 74 -2.93 19.55 2.32
CA ASN A 74 -3.95 20.58 2.16
C ASN A 74 -5.03 20.09 1.18
N VAL A 75 -6.16 19.61 1.67
CA VAL A 75 -7.27 19.08 0.87
C VAL A 75 -7.84 20.13 -0.11
N ASN A 76 -7.77 21.42 0.22
CA ASN A 76 -8.28 22.49 -0.64
C ASN A 76 -7.56 22.57 -2.01
N GLU A 77 -6.34 22.04 -2.12
CA GLU A 77 -5.63 21.95 -3.39
C GLU A 77 -6.30 20.98 -4.40
N PHE A 78 -7.11 20.05 -3.89
CA PHE A 78 -7.64 18.92 -4.67
C PHE A 78 -9.16 18.94 -4.81
N VAL A 79 -9.89 19.56 -3.88
CA VAL A 79 -11.36 19.48 -3.80
C VAL A 79 -12.06 19.85 -5.11
N ASN A 80 -11.54 20.84 -5.84
CA ASN A 80 -12.11 21.28 -7.11
C ASN A 80 -11.94 20.25 -8.26
N ASN A 81 -11.05 19.28 -8.10
CA ASN A 81 -10.81 18.21 -9.07
C ASN A 81 -11.65 16.96 -8.77
N ILE A 82 -12.35 16.93 -7.63
CA ILE A 82 -13.12 15.78 -7.18
C ILE A 82 -14.60 15.99 -7.56
N LYS A 83 -15.18 15.00 -8.24
CA LYS A 83 -16.61 15.02 -8.58
C LYS A 83 -17.45 14.92 -7.31
N SER A 84 -18.52 15.69 -7.24
CA SER A 84 -19.41 15.76 -6.07
C SER A 84 -20.30 14.52 -5.88
N ILE A 85 -20.38 13.65 -6.88
CA ILE A 85 -21.22 12.45 -6.90
C ILE A 85 -20.31 11.25 -7.17
N ASN A 86 -20.48 10.18 -6.40
CA ASN A 86 -19.77 8.90 -6.54
C ASN A 86 -20.44 7.98 -7.57
N ALA A 87 -19.87 6.79 -7.79
CA ALA A 87 -20.41 5.79 -8.73
C ALA A 87 -21.77 5.21 -8.32
N LYS A 88 -22.23 5.45 -7.09
CA LYS A 88 -23.55 5.07 -6.59
C LYS A 88 -24.59 6.20 -6.67
N ASN A 89 -24.25 7.32 -7.33
CA ASN A 89 -25.07 8.54 -7.37
C ASN A 89 -25.32 9.18 -6.00
N GLU A 90 -24.44 8.95 -5.03
CA GLU A 90 -24.48 9.55 -3.71
C GLU A 90 -23.51 10.74 -3.63
N LYS A 91 -23.80 11.72 -2.76
CA LYS A 91 -22.90 12.83 -2.50
C LYS A 91 -21.63 12.32 -1.84
N VAL A 92 -20.48 12.73 -2.36
CA VAL A 92 -19.17 12.41 -1.79
C VAL A 92 -19.01 13.04 -0.41
N THR A 93 -18.61 12.27 0.59
CA THR A 93 -18.39 12.72 1.96
C THR A 93 -17.02 13.38 2.14
N GLU A 94 -16.83 14.15 3.22
CA GLU A 94 -15.53 14.76 3.57
C GLU A 94 -14.42 13.71 3.72
N ASN A 95 -14.73 12.55 4.30
CA ASN A 95 -13.78 11.45 4.43
C ASN A 95 -13.36 10.88 3.07
N GLN A 96 -14.27 10.79 2.12
CA GLN A 96 -13.96 10.36 0.75
C GLN A 96 -13.11 11.41 0.03
N ILE A 97 -13.44 12.69 0.20
CA ILE A 97 -12.64 13.79 -0.35
C ILE A 97 -11.22 13.77 0.21
N SER A 98 -11.05 13.64 1.52
CA SER A 98 -9.72 13.58 2.14
C SER A 98 -8.92 12.35 1.69
N ASN A 99 -9.57 11.19 1.55
CA ASN A 99 -8.92 9.98 1.04
C ASN A 99 -8.46 10.14 -0.41
N MET A 100 -9.34 10.61 -1.30
CA MET A 100 -8.98 10.88 -2.71
C MET A 100 -7.88 11.93 -2.82
N SER A 101 -7.91 12.99 -2.01
CA SER A 101 -6.87 14.02 -1.97
C SER A 101 -5.52 13.45 -1.50
N ASN A 102 -5.52 12.55 -0.51
CA ASN A 102 -4.31 11.91 -0.02
C ASN A 102 -3.68 11.03 -1.11
N ILE A 103 -4.48 10.21 -1.78
CA ILE A 103 -4.01 9.36 -2.89
C ILE A 103 -3.49 10.23 -4.03
N HIS A 104 -4.18 11.33 -4.37
CA HIS A 104 -3.72 12.26 -5.42
C HIS A 104 -2.37 12.87 -5.06
N LYS A 105 -2.20 13.35 -3.82
CA LYS A 105 -0.91 13.88 -3.35
C LYS A 105 0.19 12.82 -3.41
N SER A 106 -0.12 11.59 -2.98
CA SER A 106 0.82 10.46 -3.05
C SER A 106 1.28 10.18 -4.48
N LEU A 107 0.36 10.17 -5.44
CA LEU A 107 0.66 9.99 -6.86
C LEU A 107 1.52 11.12 -7.43
N LEU A 108 1.22 12.38 -7.09
CA LEU A 108 2.03 13.54 -7.51
C LEU A 108 3.44 13.46 -6.96
N VAL A 109 3.59 13.20 -5.67
CA VAL A 109 4.90 13.05 -5.03
C VAL A 109 5.68 11.89 -5.66
N ALA A 110 5.05 10.76 -5.91
CA ALA A 110 5.68 9.63 -6.58
C ALA A 110 6.12 10.00 -8.01
N LYS A 111 5.27 10.68 -8.77
CA LYS A 111 5.60 11.13 -10.13
C LYS A 111 6.82 12.04 -10.17
N ASP A 112 6.92 12.95 -9.19
CA ASP A 112 7.96 13.99 -9.18
C ASP A 112 9.27 13.48 -8.56
N GLN A 113 9.22 12.65 -7.51
CA GLN A 113 10.39 12.29 -6.70
C GLN A 113 10.88 10.86 -6.90
N CYS A 114 10.02 9.93 -7.37
CA CYS A 114 10.43 8.56 -7.62
C CYS A 114 11.40 8.49 -8.81
N ASN A 115 12.51 7.77 -8.65
CA ASN A 115 13.47 7.54 -9.73
C ASN A 115 13.23 6.22 -10.46
N ASP A 116 12.79 5.18 -9.74
CA ASP A 116 12.69 3.81 -10.24
C ASP A 116 11.41 3.13 -9.78
N LEU A 117 11.36 2.63 -8.55
CA LEU A 117 10.22 1.96 -7.95
C LEU A 117 9.52 2.83 -6.91
N VAL A 118 8.21 2.74 -6.85
CA VAL A 118 7.39 3.35 -5.80
C VAL A 118 6.53 2.30 -5.13
N TYR A 119 6.47 2.35 -3.80
CA TYR A 119 5.60 1.53 -3.00
C TYR A 119 4.58 2.41 -2.27
N PHE A 120 3.31 2.31 -2.67
CA PHE A 120 2.19 2.95 -1.97
C PHE A 120 1.73 2.06 -0.84
N VAL A 121 1.56 2.64 0.36
CA VAL A 121 1.21 1.90 1.58
C VAL A 121 0.12 2.65 2.34
N GLU A 122 -0.97 1.95 2.66
CA GLU A 122 -2.01 2.44 3.56
C GLU A 122 -1.57 2.25 5.03
N ASP A 123 -2.07 3.09 5.93
CA ASP A 123 -1.61 3.24 7.31
C ASP A 123 -2.06 2.12 8.27
N ASP A 124 -2.59 1.03 7.75
CA ASP A 124 -3.03 -0.15 8.52
C ASP A 124 -2.49 -1.48 7.97
N TYR A 125 -1.36 -1.44 7.25
CA TYR A 125 -0.63 -2.62 6.82
C TYR A 125 0.56 -2.91 7.72
N LEU A 126 0.65 -4.11 8.26
CA LEU A 126 1.80 -4.60 9.03
C LEU A 126 2.66 -5.54 8.18
N HIS A 127 3.91 -5.18 7.99
CA HIS A 127 4.87 -5.90 7.17
C HIS A 127 5.66 -6.92 7.97
N GLN A 128 5.96 -8.06 7.36
CA GLN A 128 7.02 -8.95 7.83
C GLN A 128 8.39 -8.33 7.58
N LEU A 129 9.38 -8.76 8.30
CA LEU A 129 10.70 -8.17 8.27
C LEU A 129 11.37 -8.25 6.89
N ASP A 130 11.14 -9.35 6.14
CA ASP A 130 11.69 -9.61 4.80
C ASP A 130 10.86 -8.99 3.64
N SER A 131 9.76 -8.31 3.93
CA SER A 131 8.78 -7.89 2.92
C SER A 131 9.36 -7.05 1.79
N ILE A 132 10.07 -5.99 2.12
CA ILE A 132 10.62 -5.05 1.11
C ILE A 132 11.70 -5.73 0.26
N TYR A 133 12.60 -6.50 0.89
CA TYR A 133 13.62 -7.26 0.16
C TYR A 133 12.98 -8.25 -0.83
N GLU A 134 12.03 -9.05 -0.37
CA GLU A 134 11.35 -10.05 -1.20
C GLU A 134 10.59 -9.42 -2.37
N MET A 135 9.91 -8.29 -2.13
CA MET A 135 9.19 -7.56 -3.20
C MET A 135 10.13 -7.02 -4.26
N ILE A 136 11.23 -6.36 -3.87
CA ILE A 136 12.21 -5.80 -4.82
C ILE A 136 12.87 -6.92 -5.62
N PHE A 137 13.36 -7.96 -4.94
CA PHE A 137 13.99 -9.10 -5.60
C PHE A 137 13.06 -9.76 -6.61
N THR A 138 11.80 -9.97 -6.23
CA THR A 138 10.78 -10.58 -7.09
C THR A 138 10.48 -9.68 -8.28
N TYR A 139 10.35 -8.36 -8.04
CA TYR A 139 10.14 -7.39 -9.11
C TYR A 139 11.28 -7.48 -10.16
N GLU A 140 12.52 -7.33 -9.74
CA GLU A 140 13.68 -7.36 -10.63
C GLU A 140 13.79 -8.68 -11.41
N ARG A 141 13.65 -9.81 -10.70
CA ARG A 141 13.74 -11.13 -11.29
C ARG A 141 12.68 -11.37 -12.37
N ILE A 142 11.43 -11.13 -12.04
CA ILE A 142 10.31 -11.48 -12.92
C ILE A 142 10.16 -10.44 -14.03
N SER A 143 10.35 -9.15 -13.77
CA SER A 143 10.34 -8.13 -14.81
C SER A 143 11.41 -8.38 -15.87
N SER A 144 12.62 -8.76 -15.44
CA SER A 144 13.71 -9.12 -16.34
C SER A 144 13.40 -10.39 -17.17
N GLN A 145 12.86 -11.43 -16.54
CA GLN A 145 12.50 -12.68 -17.24
C GLN A 145 11.37 -12.48 -18.26
N MET A 146 10.43 -11.61 -17.96
CA MET A 146 9.26 -11.35 -18.80
C MET A 146 9.45 -10.17 -19.75
N ASN A 147 10.55 -9.42 -19.60
CA ASN A 147 10.82 -8.16 -20.30
C ASN A 147 9.62 -7.19 -20.22
N ARG A 148 9.10 -6.98 -19.02
CA ARG A 148 7.95 -6.09 -18.76
C ARG A 148 7.91 -5.59 -17.33
N GLU A 149 7.29 -4.45 -17.16
CA GLU A 149 7.00 -3.85 -15.86
C GLU A 149 5.88 -4.63 -15.12
N LEU A 150 5.85 -4.53 -13.78
CA LEU A 150 4.96 -5.28 -12.92
C LEU A 150 4.31 -4.41 -11.86
N PHE A 151 3.24 -4.95 -11.26
CA PHE A 151 2.75 -4.57 -9.95
C PHE A 151 3.05 -5.70 -8.96
N ILE A 152 3.40 -5.34 -7.73
CA ILE A 152 3.62 -6.27 -6.62
C ILE A 152 2.68 -5.88 -5.48
N CYS A 153 1.75 -6.75 -5.13
CA CYS A 153 0.93 -6.63 -3.93
C CYS A 153 1.62 -7.39 -2.79
N PRO A 154 1.77 -6.82 -1.57
CA PRO A 154 2.44 -7.51 -0.47
C PRO A 154 1.57 -8.57 0.21
N THR A 155 0.27 -8.63 -0.11
CA THR A 155 -0.73 -9.35 0.68
C THR A 155 -1.36 -10.48 -0.11
N ASP A 156 -1.40 -11.66 0.51
CA ASP A 156 -2.16 -12.82 0.07
C ASP A 156 -3.57 -12.75 0.67
N TYR A 157 -4.51 -12.16 -0.07
CA TYR A 157 -5.85 -11.89 0.46
C TYR A 157 -6.74 -13.14 0.53
N PRO A 158 -7.62 -13.23 1.54
CA PRO A 158 -8.56 -14.35 1.69
C PRO A 158 -9.48 -14.58 0.49
N TYR A 159 -9.88 -13.53 -0.26
CA TYR A 159 -10.76 -13.68 -1.41
C TYR A 159 -10.19 -14.63 -2.49
N LEU A 160 -8.87 -14.72 -2.58
CA LEU A 160 -8.16 -15.59 -3.53
C LEU A 160 -8.39 -17.09 -3.26
N TYR A 161 -9.00 -17.43 -2.13
CA TYR A 161 -9.29 -18.81 -1.72
C TYR A 161 -10.80 -19.12 -1.71
N THR A 162 -11.65 -18.19 -2.16
CA THR A 162 -13.10 -18.37 -2.16
C THR A 162 -13.63 -18.99 -3.45
N LYS A 163 -12.82 -19.03 -4.49
CA LYS A 163 -13.15 -19.62 -5.80
C LYS A 163 -11.91 -20.29 -6.41
N ALA A 164 -12.13 -21.21 -7.32
CA ALA A 164 -11.06 -21.86 -8.07
C ALA A 164 -10.81 -21.07 -9.38
N ASP A 165 -9.77 -20.24 -9.39
CA ASP A 165 -9.34 -19.49 -10.56
C ASP A 165 -7.99 -20.01 -11.07
N ALA A 166 -7.86 -20.14 -12.40
CA ALA A 166 -6.57 -20.44 -13.02
C ALA A 166 -5.64 -19.23 -12.84
N THR A 167 -4.41 -19.47 -12.41
CA THR A 167 -3.39 -18.43 -12.24
C THR A 167 -2.00 -18.93 -12.63
N ASN A 168 -1.11 -18.00 -12.97
CA ASN A 168 0.30 -18.30 -13.16
C ASN A 168 1.02 -18.18 -11.81
N ILE A 169 1.94 -19.11 -11.55
CA ILE A 169 2.81 -19.11 -10.37
C ILE A 169 4.23 -18.74 -10.79
N PHE A 170 4.83 -17.82 -10.06
CA PHE A 170 6.19 -17.33 -10.26
C PHE A 170 7.03 -17.60 -9.01
N LEU A 171 8.34 -17.68 -9.18
CA LEU A 171 9.29 -17.86 -8.08
C LEU A 171 9.99 -16.54 -7.78
N GLY A 172 9.77 -16.01 -6.56
CA GLY A 172 10.52 -14.88 -6.00
C GLY A 172 11.86 -15.29 -5.41
N SER A 173 12.31 -14.64 -4.35
CA SER A 173 13.50 -15.06 -3.58
C SER A 173 13.18 -16.25 -2.68
N SER A 174 12.21 -16.12 -1.81
CA SER A 174 11.80 -17.12 -0.81
C SER A 174 10.32 -17.51 -0.89
N LYS A 175 9.55 -16.85 -1.71
CA LYS A 175 8.09 -17.02 -1.84
C LYS A 175 7.72 -17.47 -3.24
N HIS A 176 6.60 -18.17 -3.35
CA HIS A 176 5.86 -18.26 -4.59
C HIS A 176 4.96 -17.03 -4.74
N TRP A 177 4.73 -16.64 -5.97
CA TRP A 177 3.90 -15.50 -6.33
C TRP A 177 2.86 -15.91 -7.36
N ARG A 178 1.65 -15.42 -7.23
CA ARG A 178 0.59 -15.66 -8.21
C ARG A 178 0.13 -14.37 -8.86
N LYS A 179 -0.28 -14.46 -10.13
CA LYS A 179 -0.98 -13.35 -10.78
C LYS A 179 -2.33 -13.14 -10.10
N VAL A 180 -2.66 -11.87 -9.84
CA VAL A 180 -3.96 -11.45 -9.29
C VAL A 180 -4.53 -10.30 -10.11
N GLU A 181 -5.86 -10.13 -10.05
CA GLU A 181 -6.59 -9.11 -10.81
C GLU A 181 -7.20 -8.02 -9.93
N GLU A 182 -7.18 -8.21 -8.61
CA GLU A 182 -7.74 -7.28 -7.63
C GLU A 182 -6.79 -7.09 -6.46
N THR A 183 -6.59 -5.83 -6.05
CA THR A 183 -5.86 -5.45 -4.84
C THR A 183 -6.52 -4.23 -4.21
N LEU A 184 -6.00 -3.77 -3.07
CA LEU A 184 -6.27 -2.45 -2.50
C LEU A 184 -5.17 -1.45 -2.92
N CYS A 185 -5.17 -0.24 -2.34
CA CYS A 185 -4.22 0.82 -2.69
C CYS A 185 -2.79 0.60 -2.14
N THR A 186 -2.49 -0.58 -1.60
CA THR A 186 -1.15 -0.96 -1.14
C THR A 186 -0.47 -1.86 -2.17
N PHE A 187 0.44 -1.27 -2.97
CA PHE A 187 1.15 -1.96 -4.04
C PHE A 187 2.47 -1.26 -4.40
N LEU A 188 3.42 -2.03 -4.91
CA LEU A 188 4.67 -1.53 -5.51
C LEU A 188 4.57 -1.60 -7.02
N THR A 189 5.10 -0.58 -7.70
CA THR A 189 5.23 -0.55 -9.16
C THR A 189 6.37 0.40 -9.59
N SER A 190 6.66 0.46 -10.90
CA SER A 190 7.68 1.36 -11.42
C SER A 190 7.14 2.74 -11.80
N LYS A 191 8.05 3.70 -11.87
CA LYS A 191 7.79 5.02 -12.45
C LYS A 191 7.27 4.92 -13.90
N ILE A 192 7.74 3.95 -14.67
CA ILE A 192 7.31 3.71 -16.06
C ILE A 192 5.81 3.39 -16.09
N ILE A 193 5.35 2.47 -15.25
CA ILE A 193 3.92 2.13 -15.12
C ILE A 193 3.11 3.35 -14.66
N LEU A 194 3.61 4.07 -13.65
CA LEU A 194 2.93 5.26 -13.14
C LEU A 194 2.72 6.31 -14.24
N GLN A 195 3.73 6.54 -15.08
CA GLN A 195 3.64 7.47 -16.20
C GLN A 195 2.70 6.96 -17.31
N LYS A 196 2.83 5.67 -17.67
CA LYS A 196 2.03 5.02 -18.72
C LYS A 196 0.53 5.09 -18.43
N TYR A 197 0.15 4.85 -17.18
CA TYR A 197 -1.25 4.79 -16.76
C TYR A 197 -1.72 5.99 -15.95
N TRP A 198 -1.00 7.12 -16.02
CA TRP A 198 -1.26 8.31 -15.22
C TRP A 198 -2.74 8.72 -15.17
N LYS A 199 -3.41 8.76 -16.34
CA LYS A 199 -4.83 9.13 -16.41
C LYS A 199 -5.74 8.20 -15.61
N LYS A 200 -5.44 6.89 -15.58
CA LYS A 200 -6.21 5.91 -14.81
C LYS A 200 -5.96 6.08 -13.31
N PHE A 201 -4.72 6.27 -12.89
CA PHE A 201 -4.40 6.57 -11.49
C PHE A 201 -5.11 7.85 -11.01
N ILE A 202 -5.06 8.92 -11.77
CA ILE A 202 -5.73 10.17 -11.42
C ILE A 202 -7.26 10.01 -11.40
N SER A 203 -7.86 9.15 -12.21
CA SER A 203 -9.31 8.93 -12.17
C SER A 203 -9.79 8.36 -10.82
N MET A 204 -8.95 7.62 -10.08
CA MET A 204 -9.24 7.18 -8.71
C MET A 204 -9.37 8.36 -7.74
N CYS A 205 -8.67 9.46 -8.02
CA CYS A 205 -8.64 10.65 -7.18
C CYS A 205 -9.68 11.70 -7.56
N GLN A 206 -10.27 11.58 -8.74
CA GLN A 206 -11.25 12.54 -9.27
C GLN A 206 -12.70 12.06 -9.15
N PHE A 207 -12.89 10.75 -9.10
CA PHE A 207 -14.19 10.13 -9.01
C PHE A 207 -14.13 8.90 -8.11
N GLU A 208 -15.01 8.79 -7.13
CA GLU A 208 -15.09 7.58 -6.31
C GLU A 208 -15.76 6.45 -7.10
N HIS A 209 -14.96 5.51 -7.55
CA HIS A 209 -15.42 4.28 -8.21
C HIS A 209 -16.02 3.29 -7.20
N TYR A 210 -16.67 2.24 -7.70
CA TYR A 210 -17.13 1.13 -6.89
C TYR A 210 -16.85 -0.21 -7.59
N PRO A 211 -15.87 -1.00 -7.08
CA PRO A 211 -14.98 -0.67 -5.96
C PRO A 211 -14.10 0.56 -6.24
N PHE A 212 -13.55 1.16 -5.20
CA PHE A 212 -12.71 2.37 -5.33
C PHE A 212 -11.51 2.12 -6.25
N GLU A 213 -10.92 0.95 -6.18
CA GLU A 213 -9.74 0.51 -6.91
C GLU A 213 -10.04 0.07 -8.36
N GLN A 214 -11.27 0.22 -8.86
CA GLN A 214 -11.64 -0.23 -10.22
C GLN A 214 -10.68 0.24 -11.33
N PRO A 215 -10.18 1.50 -11.36
CA PRO A 215 -9.21 1.92 -12.37
C PRO A 215 -7.88 1.16 -12.28
N LEU A 216 -7.46 0.76 -11.07
CA LEU A 216 -6.28 -0.05 -10.83
C LEU A 216 -6.50 -1.48 -11.33
N HIS A 217 -7.65 -2.09 -11.02
CA HIS A 217 -8.04 -3.42 -11.52
C HIS A 217 -8.11 -3.44 -13.06
N ASP A 218 -8.55 -2.33 -13.68
CA ASP A 218 -8.55 -2.21 -15.14
C ASP A 218 -7.13 -2.14 -15.74
N ILE A 219 -6.13 -1.70 -14.97
CA ILE A 219 -4.73 -1.79 -15.40
C ILE A 219 -4.25 -3.23 -15.32
N TYR A 220 -4.63 -3.99 -14.29
CA TYR A 220 -4.23 -5.41 -14.11
C TYR A 220 -4.75 -6.35 -15.20
N LYS A 221 -5.76 -5.96 -15.98
CA LYS A 221 -6.20 -6.70 -17.17
C LYS A 221 -5.13 -6.74 -18.27
N SER A 222 -4.24 -5.74 -18.32
CA SER A 222 -3.17 -5.62 -19.31
C SER A 222 -1.78 -5.78 -18.73
N GLU A 223 -1.59 -5.52 -17.43
CA GLU A 223 -0.33 -5.63 -16.72
C GLU A 223 -0.40 -6.74 -15.66
N TYR A 224 0.74 -7.36 -15.34
CA TYR A 224 0.78 -8.35 -14.27
C TYR A 224 0.82 -7.68 -12.90
N CYS A 225 -0.12 -8.05 -12.02
CA CYS A 225 -0.01 -7.84 -10.60
C CYS A 225 0.26 -9.17 -9.91
N LEU A 226 1.28 -9.22 -9.05
CA LEU A 226 1.69 -10.43 -8.36
C LEU A 226 1.43 -10.30 -6.86
N SER A 227 0.92 -11.37 -6.26
CA SER A 227 0.65 -11.51 -4.83
C SER A 227 1.45 -12.69 -4.27
N PRO A 228 2.10 -12.55 -3.08
CA PRO A 228 2.97 -13.59 -2.51
C PRO A 228 2.18 -14.72 -1.87
N ILE A 229 2.77 -15.92 -1.83
CA ILE A 229 2.27 -17.08 -1.08
C ILE A 229 3.41 -17.64 -0.23
N PRO A 230 3.31 -17.54 1.14
CA PRO A 230 2.34 -16.82 1.94
C PRO A 230 2.57 -15.30 1.94
N SER A 231 1.62 -14.57 2.53
CA SER A 231 1.60 -13.11 2.61
C SER A 231 2.87 -12.51 3.22
N LEU A 232 3.26 -11.33 2.73
CA LEU A 232 4.34 -10.49 3.28
C LEU A 232 3.81 -9.37 4.18
N ALA A 233 2.55 -9.01 4.04
CA ALA A 233 1.92 -8.00 4.88
C ALA A 233 0.51 -8.40 5.31
N LEU A 234 0.09 -7.88 6.46
CA LEU A 234 -1.23 -8.03 7.03
C LEU A 234 -2.01 -6.73 6.88
N HIS A 235 -3.16 -6.77 6.25
CA HIS A 235 -4.10 -5.65 6.26
C HIS A 235 -4.97 -5.71 7.53
N CYS A 236 -4.79 -4.75 8.43
CA CYS A 236 -5.44 -4.69 9.75
C CYS A 236 -6.87 -4.13 9.71
N THR A 237 -7.70 -4.66 8.83
CA THR A 237 -9.14 -4.34 8.74
C THR A 237 -9.97 -5.22 9.69
N ASN A 238 -11.24 -5.45 9.42
CA ASN A 238 -12.05 -6.36 10.24
C ASN A 238 -11.81 -7.84 9.89
N ILE A 239 -12.04 -8.73 10.86
CA ILE A 239 -11.76 -10.16 10.72
C ILE A 239 -12.55 -10.86 9.59
N ASN A 240 -13.71 -10.32 9.23
CA ASN A 240 -14.57 -10.90 8.20
C ASN A 240 -14.31 -10.30 6.81
N SER A 241 -13.33 -9.40 6.67
CA SER A 241 -13.00 -8.83 5.38
C SER A 241 -12.33 -9.85 4.48
N VAL A 242 -12.80 -9.95 3.25
CA VAL A 242 -12.15 -10.77 2.21
C VAL A 242 -10.78 -10.21 1.77
N PHE A 243 -10.47 -8.97 2.18
CA PHE A 243 -9.17 -8.31 2.03
C PHE A 243 -8.45 -8.16 3.39
N GLY A 244 -8.81 -8.96 4.39
CA GLY A 244 -8.29 -8.88 5.76
C GLY A 244 -7.18 -9.89 6.05
N LEU A 245 -7.47 -10.80 7.01
CA LEU A 245 -6.51 -11.76 7.53
C LEU A 245 -6.01 -12.72 6.46
N SER A 246 -4.73 -12.60 6.15
CA SER A 246 -4.05 -13.50 5.21
C SER A 246 -3.88 -14.90 5.78
N PRO A 247 -4.04 -15.96 4.95
CA PRO A 247 -3.74 -17.32 5.37
C PRO A 247 -2.26 -17.48 5.80
N ASN A 248 -2.02 -18.44 6.70
CA ASN A 248 -0.67 -18.80 7.16
C ASN A 248 0.15 -17.65 7.77
N MET A 249 -0.51 -16.60 8.24
CA MET A 249 0.13 -15.49 8.95
C MET A 249 -0.31 -15.46 10.41
N ASN A 250 0.65 -15.48 11.34
CA ASN A 250 0.34 -15.26 12.75
C ASN A 250 0.16 -13.76 13.01
N TRP A 251 -1.04 -13.27 12.76
CA TRP A 251 -1.38 -11.84 12.85
C TRP A 251 -1.19 -11.24 14.25
N LYS A 252 -1.42 -12.02 15.31
CA LYS A 252 -1.17 -11.57 16.70
C LYS A 252 0.31 -11.34 16.95
N LYS A 253 1.16 -12.27 16.48
CA LYS A 253 2.61 -12.14 16.58
C LYS A 253 3.11 -10.90 15.83
N VAL A 254 2.70 -10.70 14.57
CA VAL A 254 3.10 -9.54 13.77
C VAL A 254 2.66 -8.24 14.43
N TRP A 255 1.48 -8.20 15.05
CA TRP A 255 1.01 -7.05 15.81
C TRP A 255 1.91 -6.76 17.03
N GLU A 256 2.24 -7.77 17.84
CA GLU A 256 3.06 -7.60 19.06
C GLU A 256 4.52 -7.23 18.75
N GLU A 257 5.09 -7.76 17.68
CA GLU A 257 6.46 -7.44 17.25
C GLU A 257 6.63 -5.97 16.82
N ASN A 258 5.53 -5.29 16.52
CA ASN A 258 5.54 -3.89 16.09
C ASN A 258 5.02 -2.90 17.13
N LYS A 259 4.87 -3.29 18.41
CA LYS A 259 4.38 -2.40 19.46
C LYS A 259 5.41 -1.43 20.02
N ASN A 260 6.69 -1.74 19.89
CA ASN A 260 7.79 -0.88 20.39
C ASN A 260 8.28 -0.01 19.22
N TYR A 261 7.73 1.18 19.13
CA TYR A 261 8.02 2.18 18.11
C TYR A 261 8.53 3.49 18.70
#